data_3ef513b04a3aa8df333896a008a70b89
#
_entry.id   3ef513b04a3aa8df333896a008a70b89
#
_cell.length_a   1.000
_cell.length_b   1.000
_cell.length_c   1.000
_cell.angle_alpha   90.00
_cell.angle_beta   90.00
_cell.angle_gamma   90.00
#
_symmetry.space_group_name_H-M   'P 1'
#
loop_
_entity.id
_entity.type
_entity.pdbx_description
1 polymer ?
#
loop_
_entity_poly.entity_id
_entity_poly.type
_entity_poly.pdbx_seq_one_letter_code
_entity_poly.pdbx_strand_id
1 'polypeptide(L)'
;MTRTRQITLTVGVAMLLVVAFLVAQNWALLRAVVNQPQMFREPVLDHKPVTLREEMGAVPILSFSKTNWYRHHDSIVAATNMLDELAEANGWTIYHTENGGVFTAANLARFRLLILNHKSGTVWT
;
A
#
# COMPACT_ATOMS: atom_id res chain seq x y z
N MET A 1 24.41 50.04 3.13
CA MET A 1 23.65 48.98 3.80
C MET A 1 24.11 48.94 5.25
N THR A 2 23.23 49.02 6.25
CA THR A 2 23.63 49.05 7.66
C THR A 2 24.16 47.67 8.08
N ARG A 3 25.16 47.62 8.97
CA ARG A 3 25.78 46.39 9.47
C ARG A 3 24.73 45.39 10.00
N THR A 4 23.69 45.89 10.65
CA THR A 4 22.56 45.10 11.15
C THR A 4 21.82 44.36 10.02
N ARG A 5 21.54 45.07 8.91
CA ARG A 5 20.85 44.50 7.73
C ARG A 5 21.67 43.38 7.06
N GLN A 6 22.99 43.57 7.03
CA GLN A 6 23.88 42.51 6.49
C GLN A 6 23.89 41.28 7.39
N ILE A 7 23.95 41.43 8.71
CA ILE A 7 23.90 40.32 9.66
C ILE A 7 22.57 39.57 9.53
N THR A 8 21.43 40.28 9.49
CA THR A 8 20.11 39.62 9.33
C THR A 8 20.02 38.86 8.01
N LEU A 9 20.55 39.40 6.94
CA LEU A 9 20.53 38.75 5.63
C LEU A 9 21.41 37.48 5.64
N THR A 10 22.60 37.56 6.23
CA THR A 10 23.51 36.40 6.34
C THR A 10 22.92 35.29 7.20
N VAL A 11 22.31 35.63 8.34
CA VAL A 11 21.62 34.65 9.21
C VAL A 11 20.43 34.02 8.48
N GLY A 12 19.64 34.82 7.74
CA GLY A 12 18.52 34.33 6.93
C GLY A 12 18.97 33.33 5.87
N VAL A 13 20.03 33.68 5.13
CA VAL A 13 20.60 32.78 4.09
C VAL A 13 21.15 31.50 4.71
N ALA A 14 21.89 31.62 5.84
CA ALA A 14 22.42 30.44 6.53
C ALA A 14 21.29 29.51 7.00
N MET A 15 20.20 30.06 7.54
CA MET A 15 19.05 29.29 7.97
C MET A 15 18.36 28.57 6.80
N LEU A 16 18.19 29.24 5.65
CA LEU A 16 17.64 28.64 4.43
C LEU A 16 18.51 27.49 3.92
N LEU A 17 19.83 27.63 3.95
CA LEU A 17 20.75 26.57 3.54
C LEU A 17 20.65 25.36 4.48
N VAL A 18 20.54 25.59 5.78
CA VAL A 18 20.34 24.50 6.76
C VAL A 18 19.01 23.77 6.51
N VAL A 19 17.92 24.51 6.29
CA VAL A 19 16.61 23.92 5.96
C VAL A 19 16.68 23.13 4.66
N ALA A 20 17.29 23.68 3.61
CA ALA A 20 17.45 22.99 2.33
C ALA A 20 18.28 21.71 2.48
N PHE A 21 19.34 21.74 3.28
CA PHE A 21 20.15 20.57 3.60
C PHE A 21 19.34 19.50 4.34
N LEU A 22 18.59 19.89 5.38
CA LEU A 22 17.74 18.95 6.14
C LEU A 22 16.66 18.33 5.25
N VAL A 23 16.03 19.10 4.36
CA VAL A 23 15.07 18.60 3.37
C VAL A 23 15.73 17.60 2.43
N ALA A 24 16.90 17.93 1.90
CA ALA A 24 17.63 17.04 1.01
C ALA A 24 18.05 15.73 1.69
N GLN A 25 18.53 15.79 2.93
CA GLN A 25 18.89 14.60 3.71
C GLN A 25 17.69 13.71 4.05
N ASN A 26 16.51 14.30 4.21
CA ASN A 26 15.28 13.58 4.58
C ASN A 26 14.31 13.41 3.42
N TRP A 27 14.77 13.62 2.17
CA TRP A 27 13.91 13.59 0.99
C TRP A 27 13.11 12.30 0.84
N ALA A 28 13.74 11.15 1.13
CA ALA A 28 13.07 9.85 1.06
C ALA A 28 11.93 9.75 2.08
N LEU A 29 12.12 10.26 3.31
CA LEU A 29 11.08 10.29 4.34
C LEU A 29 9.94 11.23 3.96
N LEU A 30 10.26 12.44 3.49
CA LEU A 30 9.26 13.40 3.03
C LEU A 30 8.42 12.83 1.89
N ARG A 31 9.07 12.17 0.95
CA ARG A 31 8.42 11.47 -0.16
C ARG A 31 7.53 10.33 0.32
N ALA A 32 7.98 9.57 1.33
CA ALA A 32 7.18 8.51 1.94
C ALA A 32 5.92 9.07 2.64
N VAL A 33 6.05 10.18 3.39
CA VAL A 33 4.91 10.84 4.05
C VAL A 33 3.85 11.30 3.03
N VAL A 34 4.29 11.86 1.89
CA VAL A 34 3.37 12.36 0.85
C VAL A 34 2.74 11.22 0.06
N ASN A 35 3.54 10.22 -0.33
CA ASN A 35 3.09 9.16 -1.24
C ASN A 35 2.48 7.95 -0.52
N GLN A 36 2.73 7.80 0.79
CA GLN A 36 2.30 6.66 1.60
C GLN A 36 1.63 7.14 2.91
N PRO A 37 0.59 7.99 2.83
CA PRO A 37 -0.02 8.60 4.01
C PRO A 37 -0.63 7.56 4.97
N GLN A 38 -0.96 6.36 4.50
CA GLN A 38 -1.47 5.27 5.33
C GLN A 38 -0.46 4.76 6.36
N MET A 39 0.86 4.96 6.15
CA MET A 39 1.89 4.58 7.12
C MET A 39 1.82 5.39 8.43
N PHE A 40 1.15 6.54 8.39
CA PHE A 40 1.05 7.51 9.49
C PHE A 40 -0.37 7.62 10.05
N ARG A 41 -1.23 6.68 9.70
CA ARG A 41 -2.63 6.61 10.14
C ARG A 41 -2.90 5.28 10.82
N GLU A 42 -3.96 5.23 11.61
CA GLU A 42 -4.44 3.96 12.15
C GLU A 42 -4.84 3.01 11.02
N PRO A 43 -4.56 1.70 11.17
CA PRO A 43 -4.94 0.70 10.18
C PRO A 43 -6.45 0.68 9.94
N VAL A 44 -6.85 0.68 8.68
CA VAL A 44 -8.26 0.50 8.31
C VAL A 44 -8.57 -0.99 8.25
N LEU A 45 -9.42 -1.47 9.17
CA LEU A 45 -9.83 -2.87 9.27
C LEU A 45 -11.25 -3.05 8.71
N ASP A 46 -11.46 -4.14 8.00
CA ASP A 46 -12.77 -4.49 7.43
C ASP A 46 -13.44 -5.53 8.32
N HIS A 47 -14.41 -5.09 9.09
CA HIS A 47 -15.13 -5.94 10.06
C HIS A 47 -16.36 -6.62 9.46
N LYS A 48 -16.85 -6.16 8.31
CA LYS A 48 -18.05 -6.72 7.68
C LYS A 48 -17.64 -7.86 6.72
N PRO A 49 -18.24 -9.05 6.88
CA PRO A 49 -18.04 -10.14 5.92
C PRO A 49 -18.40 -9.72 4.50
N VAL A 50 -17.57 -10.15 3.55
CA VAL A 50 -17.83 -9.98 2.11
C VAL A 50 -18.77 -11.09 1.66
N THR A 51 -19.81 -10.74 0.91
CA THR A 51 -20.63 -11.72 0.19
C THR A 51 -19.96 -12.04 -1.14
N LEU A 52 -19.54 -13.27 -1.31
CA LEU A 52 -18.98 -13.76 -2.56
C LEU A 52 -20.09 -14.12 -3.55
N ARG A 53 -19.81 -14.01 -4.85
CA ARG A 53 -20.71 -14.51 -5.89
C ARG A 53 -20.97 -16.00 -5.71
N GLU A 54 -22.11 -16.49 -6.15
CA GLU A 54 -22.50 -17.89 -5.99
C GLU A 54 -21.55 -18.82 -6.75
N GLU A 55 -21.28 -18.52 -8.00
CA GLU A 55 -20.36 -19.28 -8.85
C GLU A 55 -18.95 -18.68 -8.78
N MET A 56 -18.00 -19.51 -8.34
CA MET A 56 -16.60 -19.10 -8.13
C MET A 56 -15.66 -19.55 -9.27
N GLY A 57 -16.18 -20.26 -10.27
CA GLY A 57 -15.36 -20.84 -11.34
C GLY A 57 -14.70 -22.18 -10.98
N ALA A 58 -13.93 -22.74 -11.91
CA ALA A 58 -13.40 -24.10 -11.79
C ALA A 58 -12.31 -24.25 -10.70
N VAL A 59 -11.38 -23.31 -10.63
CA VAL A 59 -10.28 -23.28 -9.63
C VAL A 59 -10.21 -21.88 -9.03
N PRO A 60 -11.03 -21.59 -8.02
CA PRO A 60 -11.07 -20.27 -7.42
C PRO A 60 -9.84 -20.01 -6.54
N ILE A 61 -9.15 -18.91 -6.79
CA ILE A 61 -7.96 -18.46 -6.07
C ILE A 61 -8.23 -17.07 -5.52
N LEU A 62 -7.95 -16.86 -4.23
CA LEU A 62 -8.04 -15.56 -3.57
C LEU A 62 -6.67 -14.87 -3.64
N SER A 63 -6.62 -13.70 -4.23
CA SER A 63 -5.45 -12.80 -4.21
C SER A 63 -5.76 -11.58 -3.36
N PHE A 64 -5.06 -11.42 -2.25
CA PHE A 64 -5.29 -10.37 -1.29
C PHE A 64 -4.11 -9.39 -1.23
N SER A 65 -4.38 -8.08 -1.44
CA SER A 65 -3.33 -7.07 -1.60
C SER A 65 -3.51 -5.82 -0.72
N LYS A 66 -4.27 -5.91 0.39
CA LYS A 66 -4.46 -4.78 1.30
C LYS A 66 -3.16 -4.33 1.95
N THR A 67 -2.95 -3.02 1.97
CA THR A 67 -1.76 -2.39 2.57
C THR A 67 -2.17 -1.26 3.52
N ASN A 68 -1.97 -1.46 4.81
CA ASN A 68 -2.11 -0.44 5.87
C ASN A 68 -0.75 0.15 6.29
N TRP A 69 0.34 -0.26 5.62
CA TRP A 69 1.69 0.24 5.78
C TRP A 69 2.25 0.66 4.42
N TYR A 70 3.52 0.39 4.13
CA TYR A 70 4.13 0.73 2.85
C TYR A 70 3.50 -0.07 1.70
N ARG A 71 3.07 0.64 0.64
CA ARG A 71 2.47 0.02 -0.55
C ARG A 71 3.47 -0.01 -1.71
N HIS A 72 3.85 -1.21 -2.10
CA HIS A 72 4.62 -1.45 -3.32
C HIS A 72 3.69 -1.49 -4.53
N HIS A 73 3.20 -0.30 -4.94
CA HIS A 73 2.15 -0.19 -5.97
C HIS A 73 2.50 -0.97 -7.24
N ASP A 74 3.65 -0.70 -7.84
CA ASP A 74 4.05 -1.32 -9.11
C ASP A 74 4.20 -2.84 -9.00
N SER A 75 4.72 -3.32 -7.87
CA SER A 75 4.83 -4.76 -7.62
C SER A 75 3.47 -5.44 -7.46
N ILE A 76 2.50 -4.77 -6.80
CA ILE A 76 1.14 -5.28 -6.67
C ILE A 76 0.48 -5.38 -8.05
N VAL A 77 0.61 -4.34 -8.87
CA VAL A 77 0.06 -4.32 -10.24
C VAL A 77 0.71 -5.41 -11.10
N ALA A 78 2.04 -5.51 -11.09
CA ALA A 78 2.76 -6.53 -11.87
C ALA A 78 2.37 -7.95 -11.45
N ALA A 79 2.26 -8.22 -10.15
CA ALA A 79 1.84 -9.52 -9.64
C ALA A 79 0.36 -9.83 -9.98
N THR A 80 -0.51 -8.83 -9.95
CA THR A 80 -1.91 -8.98 -10.35
C THR A 80 -2.01 -9.38 -11.82
N ASN A 81 -1.33 -8.65 -12.73
CA ASN A 81 -1.33 -8.96 -14.16
C ASN A 81 -0.75 -10.36 -14.44
N MET A 82 0.36 -10.72 -13.79
CA MET A 82 0.94 -12.06 -13.91
C MET A 82 -0.04 -13.16 -13.46
N LEU A 83 -0.78 -12.93 -12.37
CA LEU A 83 -1.77 -13.89 -11.89
C LEU A 83 -2.94 -14.05 -12.86
N ASP A 84 -3.38 -12.96 -13.49
CA ASP A 84 -4.43 -12.97 -14.50
C ASP A 84 -3.99 -13.74 -15.75
N GLU A 85 -2.77 -13.52 -16.24
CA GLU A 85 -2.19 -14.28 -17.36
C GLU A 85 -2.08 -15.78 -17.06
N LEU A 86 -1.62 -16.13 -15.85
CA LEU A 86 -1.56 -17.52 -15.40
C LEU A 86 -2.94 -18.15 -15.28
N ALA A 87 -3.93 -17.39 -14.81
CA ALA A 87 -5.30 -17.84 -14.68
C ALA A 87 -5.91 -18.16 -16.04
N GLU A 88 -5.73 -17.27 -17.00
CA GLU A 88 -6.18 -17.46 -18.39
C GLU A 88 -5.55 -18.72 -19.01
N ALA A 89 -4.22 -18.87 -18.87
CA ALA A 89 -3.49 -20.01 -19.43
C ALA A 89 -3.87 -21.36 -18.81
N ASN A 90 -4.38 -21.38 -17.57
CA ASN A 90 -4.64 -22.62 -16.81
C ASN A 90 -6.13 -22.85 -16.50
N GLY A 91 -7.04 -21.98 -16.94
CA GLY A 91 -8.46 -22.07 -16.65
C GLY A 91 -8.80 -21.83 -15.16
N TRP A 92 -8.00 -21.03 -14.46
CA TRP A 92 -8.26 -20.65 -13.07
C TRP A 92 -9.16 -19.42 -13.01
N THR A 93 -9.71 -19.15 -11.81
CA THR A 93 -10.47 -17.94 -11.55
C THR A 93 -9.84 -17.20 -10.39
N ILE A 94 -9.31 -15.99 -10.62
CA ILE A 94 -8.73 -15.17 -9.56
C ILE A 94 -9.78 -14.20 -9.02
N TYR A 95 -9.85 -14.11 -7.69
CA TYR A 95 -10.63 -13.13 -6.96
C TYR A 95 -9.66 -12.17 -6.28
N HIS A 96 -9.41 -11.01 -6.91
CA HIS A 96 -8.58 -9.96 -6.33
C HIS A 96 -9.38 -9.12 -5.36
N THR A 97 -8.83 -8.88 -4.16
CA THR A 97 -9.48 -8.03 -3.17
C THR A 97 -8.48 -7.39 -2.22
N GLU A 98 -8.84 -6.21 -1.73
CA GLU A 98 -8.19 -5.56 -0.59
C GLU A 98 -9.11 -5.54 0.65
N ASN A 99 -10.30 -6.13 0.56
CA ASN A 99 -11.26 -6.15 1.65
C ASN A 99 -11.01 -7.35 2.58
N GLY A 100 -10.52 -7.07 3.79
CA GLY A 100 -10.24 -8.09 4.82
C GLY A 100 -11.48 -8.85 5.30
N GLY A 101 -12.69 -8.35 5.06
CA GLY A 101 -13.94 -9.06 5.36
C GLY A 101 -14.13 -10.36 4.57
N VAL A 102 -13.25 -10.65 3.60
CA VAL A 102 -13.22 -11.95 2.92
C VAL A 102 -12.73 -13.07 3.82
N PHE A 103 -11.96 -12.78 4.87
CA PHE A 103 -11.34 -13.76 5.77
C PHE A 103 -12.33 -14.33 6.80
N THR A 104 -13.39 -14.92 6.31
CA THR A 104 -14.29 -15.77 7.12
C THR A 104 -14.06 -17.24 6.77
N ALA A 105 -14.29 -18.15 7.71
CA ALA A 105 -14.17 -19.59 7.46
C ALA A 105 -15.03 -20.04 6.27
N ALA A 106 -16.25 -19.51 6.15
CA ALA A 106 -17.17 -19.83 5.06
C ALA A 106 -16.64 -19.36 3.70
N ASN A 107 -16.08 -18.14 3.62
CA ASN A 107 -15.51 -17.63 2.38
C ASN A 107 -14.24 -18.36 2.00
N LEU A 108 -13.31 -18.55 2.95
CA LEU A 108 -12.04 -19.19 2.69
C LEU A 108 -12.19 -20.64 2.22
N ALA A 109 -13.18 -21.37 2.74
CA ALA A 109 -13.48 -22.73 2.31
C ALA A 109 -13.87 -22.85 0.82
N ARG A 110 -14.20 -21.75 0.17
CA ARG A 110 -14.59 -21.69 -1.25
C ARG A 110 -13.40 -21.53 -2.20
N PHE A 111 -12.20 -21.23 -1.68
CA PHE A 111 -11.00 -21.05 -2.47
C PHE A 111 -10.09 -22.27 -2.39
N ARG A 112 -9.36 -22.55 -3.47
CA ARG A 112 -8.32 -23.59 -3.53
C ARG A 112 -6.97 -23.10 -3.04
N LEU A 113 -6.72 -21.81 -3.19
CA LEU A 113 -5.45 -21.16 -2.84
C LEU A 113 -5.70 -19.74 -2.35
N LEU A 114 -4.91 -19.33 -1.38
CA LEU A 114 -4.79 -17.93 -0.93
C LEU A 114 -3.40 -17.42 -1.28
N ILE A 115 -3.35 -16.30 -2.00
CA ILE A 115 -2.13 -15.56 -2.34
C ILE A 115 -2.15 -14.23 -1.60
N LEU A 116 -1.13 -13.97 -0.79
CA LEU A 116 -0.92 -12.69 -0.13
C LEU A 116 -0.01 -11.81 -1.01
N ASN A 117 -0.63 -11.07 -1.93
CA ASN A 117 0.06 -10.21 -2.88
C ASN A 117 0.49 -8.90 -2.21
N HIS A 118 1.73 -8.84 -1.71
CA HIS A 118 2.34 -7.67 -1.06
C HIS A 118 1.49 -7.06 0.08
N LYS A 119 0.77 -7.88 0.82
CA LYS A 119 0.06 -7.42 2.03
C LYS A 119 1.05 -6.80 3.02
N SER A 120 0.74 -5.63 3.58
CA SER A 120 1.59 -4.95 4.55
C SER A 120 0.80 -4.29 5.68
N GLY A 121 1.41 -4.22 6.87
CA GLY A 121 0.79 -3.70 8.07
C GLY A 121 -0.30 -4.62 8.64
N THR A 122 -1.03 -4.14 9.65
CA THR A 122 -2.16 -4.84 10.24
C THR A 122 -3.37 -4.72 9.31
N VAL A 123 -3.86 -5.81 8.75
CA VAL A 123 -4.96 -5.83 7.76
C VAL A 123 -6.17 -6.66 8.18
N TRP A 124 -6.05 -7.42 9.27
CA TRP A 124 -7.12 -8.14 9.96
C TRP A 124 -6.88 -8.12 11.47
N THR A 125 -7.89 -8.41 12.28
CA THR A 125 -7.83 -8.59 13.74
C THR A 125 -7.59 -10.05 14.09
#